data_da2b6d6790f2285d329799fc8ea1b9f5
#
_entry.id   da2b6d6790f2285d329799fc8ea1b9f5
#
_cell.length_a   1.000
_cell.length_b   1.000
_cell.length_c   1.000
_cell.angle_alpha   90.00
_cell.angle_beta   90.00
_cell.angle_gamma   90.00
#
_symmetry.space_group_name_H-M   'P 1'
#
loop_
_entity.id
_entity.type
_entity.pdbx_description
1 polymer ?
#
loop_
_entity_poly.entity_id
_entity_poly.type
_entity_poly.pdbx_seq_one_letter_code
_entity_poly.pdbx_strand_id
1 'polypeptide(L)'
;MDLRFLDKRPLLVALAGPNGAGKSTFYAAYLKNTALRLVNADLLAKELNIDPYIAAAVADALRRELLRQRESFVFETVFSDPAGDKLNFLREAVSAGYSVVLCFIGLSSALISEQLGRRS
;
A
#
# COMPACT_ATOMS: atom_id res chain seq x y z
N MET A 1 5.11 0.24 19.33
CA MET A 1 4.13 -0.10 18.27
C MET A 1 4.16 -1.61 18.06
N ASP A 2 3.01 -2.23 18.08
CA ASP A 2 2.90 -3.68 17.88
C ASP A 2 2.80 -3.96 16.38
N LEU A 3 3.76 -4.69 15.84
CA LEU A 3 3.83 -4.99 14.41
C LEU A 3 3.68 -6.48 14.10
N ARG A 4 3.08 -7.23 15.00
CA ARG A 4 2.89 -8.68 14.79
C ARG A 4 2.02 -8.99 13.56
N PHE A 5 1.19 -8.04 13.13
CA PHE A 5 0.38 -8.22 11.92
C PHE A 5 1.24 -8.44 10.67
N LEU A 6 2.50 -8.04 10.69
CA LEU A 6 3.40 -8.20 9.55
C LEU A 6 3.75 -9.66 9.26
N ASP A 7 3.43 -10.57 10.17
CA ASP A 7 3.68 -11.99 9.96
C ASP A 7 2.57 -12.69 9.17
N LYS A 8 1.44 -12.04 8.99
CA LYS A 8 0.31 -12.63 8.25
C LYS A 8 0.61 -12.66 6.75
N ARG A 9 0.13 -13.71 6.07
CA ARG A 9 0.32 -13.86 4.62
C ARG A 9 -0.93 -14.47 3.99
N PRO A 10 -1.36 -14.06 2.80
CA PRO A 10 -0.81 -12.89 2.08
C PRO A 10 -1.19 -11.60 2.79
N LEU A 11 -0.32 -10.64 2.72
CA LEU A 11 -0.45 -9.37 3.43
C LEU A 11 -0.39 -8.21 2.44
N LEU A 12 -1.33 -7.30 2.56
CA LEU A 12 -1.33 -6.04 1.82
C LEU A 12 -1.28 -4.89 2.81
N VAL A 13 -0.27 -4.04 2.68
CA VAL A 13 -0.15 -2.83 3.49
C VAL A 13 -0.33 -1.62 2.59
N ALA A 14 -1.27 -0.78 2.93
CA ALA A 14 -1.48 0.49 2.23
C ALA A 14 -0.95 1.62 3.10
N LEU A 15 0.06 2.34 2.60
CA LEU A 15 0.59 3.52 3.26
C LEU A 15 -0.11 4.74 2.69
N ALA A 16 -0.98 5.35 3.46
CA ALA A 16 -1.79 6.48 3.03
C ALA A 16 -1.38 7.74 3.77
N GLY A 17 -1.47 8.86 3.08
CA GLY A 17 -1.18 10.14 3.69
C GLY A 17 -0.72 11.14 2.65
N PRO A 18 -0.67 12.42 3.00
CA PRO A 18 -0.23 13.45 2.07
C PRO A 18 1.26 13.32 1.77
N ASN A 19 1.68 13.91 0.65
CA ASN A 19 3.09 13.98 0.32
C ASN A 19 3.84 14.74 1.42
N GLY A 20 5.02 14.25 1.76
CA GLY A 20 5.82 14.86 2.82
C GLY A 20 5.43 14.46 4.24
N ALA A 21 4.46 13.56 4.39
CA ALA A 21 4.02 13.11 5.71
C ALA A 21 4.93 12.06 6.34
N GLY A 22 5.89 11.52 5.58
CA GLY A 22 6.82 10.54 6.11
C GLY A 22 6.51 9.09 5.74
N LYS A 23 5.76 8.86 4.66
CA LYS A 23 5.43 7.49 4.21
C LYS A 23 6.69 6.69 3.90
N SER A 24 7.62 7.28 3.14
CA SER A 24 8.89 6.61 2.81
C SER A 24 9.72 6.34 4.05
N THR A 25 9.72 7.27 5.00
CA THR A 25 10.43 7.10 6.27
C THR A 25 9.83 5.95 7.07
N PHE A 26 8.51 5.87 7.11
CA PHE A 26 7.82 4.78 7.79
C PHE A 26 8.19 3.43 7.17
N TYR A 27 8.15 3.37 5.84
CA TYR A 27 8.51 2.13 5.13
C TYR A 27 9.95 1.72 5.48
N ALA A 28 10.89 2.66 5.39
CA ALA A 28 12.29 2.36 5.67
C ALA A 28 12.51 1.90 7.11
N ALA A 29 11.78 2.50 8.06
CA ALA A 29 11.94 2.18 9.47
C ALA A 29 11.33 0.82 9.85
N TYR A 30 10.18 0.47 9.29
CA TYR A 30 9.39 -0.64 9.80
C TYR A 30 9.10 -1.75 8.80
N LEU A 31 9.14 -1.48 7.50
CA LEU A 31 8.68 -2.42 6.49
C LEU A 31 9.77 -2.91 5.55
N LYS A 32 10.87 -2.21 5.45
CA LYS A 32 11.92 -2.51 4.47
C LYS A 32 12.48 -3.92 4.61
N ASN A 33 12.60 -4.40 5.84
CA ASN A 33 13.23 -5.69 6.12
C ASN A 33 12.21 -6.84 6.23
N THR A 34 10.97 -6.60 5.83
CA THR A 34 9.91 -7.61 5.95
C THR A 34 9.73 -8.46 4.70
N ALA A 35 10.57 -8.27 3.69
CA ALA A 35 10.44 -8.89 2.38
C ALA A 35 9.16 -8.48 1.62
N LEU A 36 8.51 -7.40 2.04
CA LEU A 36 7.35 -6.88 1.36
C LEU A 36 7.80 -5.93 0.25
N ARG A 37 7.34 -6.18 -0.96
CA ARG A 37 7.67 -5.34 -2.12
C ARG A 37 6.92 -4.01 -2.02
N LEU A 38 7.61 -2.91 -2.25
CA LEU A 38 6.98 -1.59 -2.30
C LEU A 38 6.57 -1.25 -3.73
N VAL A 39 5.31 -0.89 -3.90
CA VAL A 39 4.79 -0.38 -5.17
C VAL A 39 4.49 1.09 -5.01
N ASN A 40 5.23 1.93 -5.74
CA ASN A 40 5.13 3.39 -5.64
C ASN A 40 5.29 3.97 -7.04
N ALA A 41 4.25 4.66 -7.51
CA ALA A 41 4.25 5.21 -8.86
C ALA A 41 5.33 6.27 -9.07
N ASP A 42 5.57 7.12 -8.06
CA ASP A 42 6.58 8.16 -8.17
C ASP A 42 7.98 7.56 -8.30
N LEU A 43 8.25 6.51 -7.55
CA LEU A 43 9.53 5.80 -7.62
C LEU A 43 9.69 5.13 -8.98
N LEU A 44 8.64 4.51 -9.50
CA LEU A 44 8.65 3.92 -10.83
C LEU A 44 8.93 4.97 -11.90
N ALA A 45 8.31 6.15 -11.79
CA ALA A 45 8.55 7.22 -12.75
C ALA A 45 10.02 7.62 -12.79
N LYS A 46 10.64 7.73 -11.62
CA LYS A 46 12.06 8.09 -11.53
C LYS A 46 12.96 7.00 -12.05
N GLU A 47 12.74 5.77 -11.60
CA GLU A 47 13.63 4.66 -11.94
C GLU A 47 13.56 4.29 -13.41
N LEU A 48 12.38 4.35 -14.00
CA LEU A 48 12.17 3.99 -15.39
C LEU A 48 12.27 5.19 -16.34
N ASN A 49 12.37 6.40 -15.79
CA ASN A 49 12.40 7.64 -16.56
C ASN A 49 11.21 7.73 -17.50
N ILE A 50 10.02 7.52 -16.95
CA ILE A 50 8.77 7.54 -17.70
C ILE A 50 7.84 8.61 -17.16
N ASP A 51 6.84 8.97 -17.94
CA ASP A 51 5.83 9.94 -17.59
C ASP A 51 5.08 9.48 -16.32
N PRO A 52 4.78 10.40 -15.37
CA PRO A 52 4.06 10.04 -14.15
C PRO A 52 2.70 9.38 -14.39
N TYR A 53 1.99 9.75 -15.45
CA TYR A 53 0.71 9.10 -15.75
C TYR A 53 0.91 7.65 -16.20
N ILE A 54 1.96 7.41 -16.98
CA ILE A 54 2.32 6.05 -17.38
C ILE A 54 2.76 5.25 -16.16
N ALA A 55 3.56 5.86 -15.28
CA ALA A 55 3.99 5.21 -14.04
C ALA A 55 2.80 4.83 -13.16
N ALA A 56 1.79 5.69 -13.07
CA ALA A 56 0.59 5.39 -12.30
C ALA A 56 -0.15 4.19 -12.87
N ALA A 57 -0.26 4.10 -14.20
CA ALA A 57 -0.89 2.96 -14.85
C ALA A 57 -0.09 1.68 -14.63
N VAL A 58 1.24 1.76 -14.70
CA VAL A 58 2.12 0.61 -14.43
C VAL A 58 1.97 0.15 -12.98
N ALA A 59 1.94 1.08 -12.04
CA ALA A 59 1.76 0.76 -10.63
C ALA A 59 0.41 0.06 -10.39
N ASP A 60 -0.65 0.54 -11.02
CA ASP A 60 -1.96 -0.09 -10.90
C ASP A 60 -1.95 -1.52 -11.47
N ALA A 61 -1.37 -1.69 -12.65
CA ALA A 61 -1.26 -3.01 -13.25
C ALA A 61 -0.43 -3.97 -12.40
N LEU A 62 0.65 -3.47 -11.81
CA LEU A 62 1.51 -4.27 -10.93
C LEU A 62 0.76 -4.69 -9.67
N ARG A 63 0.02 -3.77 -9.05
CA ARG A 63 -0.78 -4.11 -7.86
C ARG A 63 -1.77 -5.22 -8.17
N ARG A 64 -2.46 -5.14 -9.31
CA ARG A 64 -3.47 -6.14 -9.70
C ARG A 64 -2.82 -7.49 -9.99
N GLU A 65 -1.66 -7.49 -10.61
CA GLU A 65 -0.95 -8.73 -10.89
C GLU A 65 -0.44 -9.38 -9.59
N LEU A 66 0.09 -8.58 -8.67
CA LEU A 66 0.52 -9.09 -7.38
C LEU A 66 -0.65 -9.70 -6.61
N LEU A 67 -1.79 -9.03 -6.66
CA LEU A 67 -3.01 -9.53 -6.01
C LEU A 67 -3.43 -10.87 -6.62
N ARG A 68 -3.41 -10.98 -7.94
CA ARG A 68 -3.78 -12.20 -8.63
C ARG A 68 -2.85 -13.37 -8.25
N GLN A 69 -1.57 -13.09 -8.08
CA GLN A 69 -0.59 -14.10 -7.70
C GLN A 69 -0.53 -14.33 -6.19
N ARG A 70 -1.31 -13.61 -5.41
CA ARG A 70 -1.36 -13.69 -3.96
C ARG A 70 -0.01 -13.37 -3.31
N GLU A 71 0.73 -12.45 -3.89
CA GLU A 71 1.97 -11.94 -3.33
C GLU A 71 1.66 -10.89 -2.27
N SER A 72 2.48 -10.83 -1.24
CA SER A 72 2.36 -9.79 -0.22
C SER A 72 3.13 -8.56 -0.65
N PHE A 73 2.55 -7.39 -0.43
CA PHE A 73 3.22 -6.15 -0.87
C PHE A 73 2.70 -4.94 -0.12
N VAL A 74 3.41 -3.82 -0.30
CA VAL A 74 3.07 -2.51 0.26
C VAL A 74 2.86 -1.57 -0.91
N PHE A 75 1.83 -0.73 -0.85
CA PHE A 75 1.74 0.37 -1.81
C PHE A 75 1.49 1.68 -1.09
N GLU A 76 1.95 2.77 -1.73
CA GLU A 76 1.74 4.12 -1.23
C GLU A 76 0.65 4.81 -2.01
N THR A 77 -0.13 5.64 -1.32
CA THR A 77 -1.14 6.46 -1.95
C THR A 77 -1.27 7.77 -1.20
N VAL A 78 -1.54 8.85 -1.93
CA VAL A 78 -2.01 10.07 -1.29
C VAL A 78 -3.48 9.84 -0.93
N PHE A 79 -3.94 10.53 0.10
CA PHE A 79 -5.32 10.35 0.52
C PHE A 79 -6.27 11.17 -0.36
N SER A 80 -6.41 10.71 -1.60
CA SER A 80 -7.32 11.29 -2.57
C SER A 80 -7.84 10.14 -3.42
N ASP A 81 -9.11 9.85 -3.28
CA ASP A 81 -9.70 8.69 -3.93
C ASP A 81 -11.16 8.99 -4.31
N PRO A 82 -11.36 10.02 -5.17
CA PRO A 82 -12.72 10.49 -5.46
C PRO A 82 -13.62 9.44 -6.10
N ALA A 83 -13.04 8.50 -6.83
CA ALA A 83 -13.79 7.42 -7.46
C ALA A 83 -13.88 6.17 -6.60
N GLY A 84 -13.23 6.14 -5.45
CA GLY A 84 -13.22 4.97 -4.59
C GLY A 84 -12.40 3.80 -5.12
N ASP A 85 -11.53 4.04 -6.10
CA ASP A 85 -10.78 2.96 -6.75
C ASP A 85 -9.84 2.24 -5.79
N LYS A 86 -9.15 2.99 -4.94
CA LYS A 86 -8.22 2.39 -3.98
C LYS A 86 -8.96 1.62 -2.90
N LEU A 87 -10.09 2.16 -2.45
CA LEU A 87 -10.92 1.45 -1.47
C LEU A 87 -11.47 0.16 -2.05
N ASN A 88 -11.92 0.19 -3.30
CA ASN A 88 -12.40 -1.01 -3.98
C ASN A 88 -11.28 -2.04 -4.12
N PHE A 89 -10.06 -1.60 -4.42
CA PHE A 89 -8.92 -2.49 -4.50
C PHE A 89 -8.66 -3.18 -3.16
N LEU A 90 -8.74 -2.43 -2.05
CA LEU A 90 -8.56 -3.01 -0.73
C LEU A 90 -9.65 -4.04 -0.41
N ARG A 91 -10.90 -3.76 -0.83
CA ARG A 91 -11.99 -4.70 -0.66
C ARG A 91 -11.78 -5.98 -1.47
N GLU A 92 -11.28 -5.86 -2.70
CA GLU A 92 -10.94 -7.00 -3.52
C GLU A 92 -9.88 -7.87 -2.83
N ALA A 93 -8.88 -7.23 -2.23
CA ALA A 93 -7.83 -7.94 -1.52
C ALA A 93 -8.40 -8.73 -0.33
N VAL A 94 -9.28 -8.10 0.46
CA VAL A 94 -9.93 -8.80 1.56
C VAL A 94 -10.72 -9.99 1.06
N SER A 95 -11.47 -9.81 -0.02
CA SER A 95 -12.26 -10.90 -0.62
C SER A 95 -11.38 -12.03 -1.14
N ALA A 96 -10.16 -11.72 -1.55
CA ALA A 96 -9.20 -12.71 -2.03
C ALA A 96 -8.43 -13.41 -0.90
N GLY A 97 -8.73 -13.08 0.34
CA GLY A 97 -8.13 -13.74 1.50
C GLY A 97 -6.90 -13.04 2.08
N TYR A 98 -6.62 -11.82 1.63
CA TYR A 98 -5.51 -11.04 2.19
C TYR A 98 -5.84 -10.52 3.57
N SER A 99 -4.82 -10.43 4.41
CA SER A 99 -4.85 -9.53 5.56
C SER A 99 -4.49 -8.15 5.04
N VAL A 100 -5.35 -7.17 5.29
CA VAL A 100 -5.18 -5.81 4.77
C VAL A 100 -4.96 -4.86 5.93
N VAL A 101 -3.89 -4.09 5.85
CA VAL A 101 -3.52 -3.11 6.87
C VAL A 101 -3.45 -1.75 6.21
N LEU A 102 -4.16 -0.80 6.78
CA LEU A 102 -4.08 0.59 6.35
C LEU A 102 -3.26 1.36 7.37
N CYS A 103 -2.12 1.88 6.94
CA CYS A 103 -1.27 2.74 7.76
C CYS A 103 -1.47 4.17 7.29
N PHE A 104 -2.07 4.98 8.15
CA PHE A 104 -2.33 6.37 7.85
C PHE A 104 -1.23 7.22 8.46
N ILE A 105 -0.41 7.83 7.64
CA ILE A 105 0.74 8.60 8.08
C ILE A 105 0.39 10.08 8.03
N GLY A 106 0.24 10.68 9.20
CA GLY A 106 0.02 12.11 9.31
C GLY A 106 1.33 12.86 9.55
N LEU A 107 1.24 14.16 9.72
CA LEU A 107 2.43 14.99 9.92
C LEU A 107 3.10 14.74 11.27
N SER A 108 2.34 14.29 12.26
CA SER A 108 2.87 14.12 13.62
C SER A 108 2.67 12.72 14.18
N SER A 109 1.98 11.83 13.45
CA SER A 109 1.69 10.51 13.98
C SER A 109 1.33 9.54 12.86
N ALA A 110 1.32 8.27 13.21
CA ALA A 110 0.86 7.20 12.33
C ALA A 110 -0.33 6.53 12.97
N LEU A 111 -1.32 6.20 12.17
CA LEU A 111 -2.49 5.44 12.59
C LEU A 111 -2.57 4.18 11.74
N ILE A 112 -2.67 3.03 12.40
CA ILE A 112 -2.71 1.74 11.73
C ILE A 112 -4.07 1.11 11.96
N SER A 113 -4.71 0.66 10.88
CA SER A 113 -5.97 -0.07 10.94
C SER A 113 -5.80 -1.39 10.19
N GLU A 114 -6.00 -2.48 10.91
CA GLU A 114 -5.93 -3.81 10.31
C GLU A 114 -7.27 -4.23 9.74
N GLN A 115 -7.19 -5.01 8.67
CA GLN A 115 -8.35 -5.69 8.10
C GLN A 115 -9.51 -4.75 7.77
N LEU A 116 -9.15 -3.62 7.19
CA LEU A 116 -10.12 -2.64 6.73
C LEU A 116 -11.13 -3.32 5.81
N GLY A 117 -12.42 -3.07 6.06
CA GLY A 117 -13.50 -3.63 5.26
C GLY A 117 -13.80 -5.10 5.52
N ARG A 118 -13.16 -5.70 6.51
CA ARG A 118 -13.36 -7.10 6.85
C ARG A 118 -14.68 -7.33 7.60
N ARG A 119 -15.18 -6.30 8.19
CA ARG A 119 -16.43 -6.41 8.96
C ARG A 119 -17.56 -6.92 8.09
N SER A 120 -18.23 -7.81 8.59
CA SER A 120 -19.38 -8.36 7.90
C SER A 120 -20.61 -8.29 8.79
#